data_26624bb7efda25e56ab0efc626deff01
#
_entry.id   26624bb7efda25e56ab0efc626deff01
#
_cell.length_a   1.000
_cell.length_b   1.000
_cell.length_c   1.000
_cell.angle_alpha   90.00
_cell.angle_beta   90.00
_cell.angle_gamma   90.00
#
_symmetry.space_group_name_H-M   'P 1'
#
loop_
_entity.id
_entity.type
_entity.pdbx_description
1 polymer ?
#
loop_
_entity_poly.entity_id
_entity_poly.type
_entity_poly.pdbx_seq_one_letter_code
_entity_poly.pdbx_strand_id
1 'polypeptide(L)'
;LPNTEGYVATLYFYLLISNGRRLCAQFVRAKDMLRLVAVDGILTSLTAVLFNVLFLVVLKVGPIGVLWATMASDFCSAVFLFWAANLRRNLHLRRYDGRLMRKMLAYALPLVPSLMCWNVIYSSDHLFVANLLENGKELDGLFYYSYSIASIMQVVASIFNEAWQLSAVTEEEGRERFFSRVFGIYQGVMFIGAAGLVLLCRPFFAVYVNEASYEAWRYSPFLTLGAVYSCLGGFLNTIYMVKKRSGLSLMTSAAGAVCNCVLNFVLILWMGVNGAALATFLSYLLIFVMRAVNTRGLLRMDYSPLKLAVNTALLVTECVLLICEVPLWGLWCSLCAAGVLALNFGDLYGMARQLLRRRRR
;
A
#
# COMPACT_ATOMS: atom_id res chain seq x y z
N LEU A 1 21.42 16.12 7.09
CA LEU A 1 22.46 15.50 6.26
C LEU A 1 23.43 16.60 5.83
N PRO A 2 24.69 16.64 6.28
CA PRO A 2 25.66 17.59 5.78
C PRO A 2 25.99 17.22 4.32
N ASN A 3 26.00 18.21 3.41
CA ASN A 3 26.29 18.13 1.98
C ASN A 3 25.25 17.51 1.05
N THR A 4 23.98 17.91 1.16
CA THR A 4 22.97 17.54 0.16
C THR A 4 23.16 18.22 -1.20
N GLU A 5 23.87 19.35 -1.27
CA GLU A 5 24.09 20.09 -2.52
C GLU A 5 24.82 19.27 -3.61
N GLY A 6 25.79 18.43 -3.22
CA GLY A 6 26.50 17.55 -4.15
C GLY A 6 25.64 16.41 -4.75
N TYR A 7 24.51 16.08 -4.14
CA TYR A 7 23.63 14.99 -4.58
C TYR A 7 22.43 15.45 -5.40
N VAL A 8 22.16 16.75 -5.48
CA VAL A 8 20.99 17.32 -6.17
C VAL A 8 20.96 16.92 -7.63
N ALA A 9 22.09 17.07 -8.34
CA ALA A 9 22.19 16.67 -9.74
C ALA A 9 21.94 15.17 -9.93
N THR A 10 22.51 14.32 -9.08
CA THR A 10 22.29 12.87 -9.10
C THR A 10 20.81 12.51 -8.89
N LEU A 11 20.13 13.20 -7.98
CA LEU A 11 18.71 12.99 -7.74
C LEU A 11 17.85 13.38 -8.94
N TYR A 12 18.18 14.47 -9.65
CA TYR A 12 17.49 14.83 -10.90
C TYR A 12 17.65 13.77 -11.98
N PHE A 13 18.87 13.27 -12.19
CA PHE A 13 19.12 12.20 -13.16
C PHE A 13 18.40 10.90 -12.75
N TYR A 14 18.42 10.56 -11.45
CA TYR A 14 17.66 9.43 -10.92
C TYR A 14 16.17 9.56 -11.25
N LEU A 15 15.55 10.70 -10.93
CA LEU A 15 14.15 10.93 -11.23
C LEU A 15 13.84 10.83 -12.72
N LEU A 16 14.70 11.37 -13.59
CA LEU A 16 14.52 11.32 -15.04
C LEU A 16 14.54 9.87 -15.55
N ILE A 17 15.53 9.10 -15.17
CA ILE A 17 15.73 7.72 -15.63
C ILE A 17 14.61 6.81 -15.08
N SER A 18 14.31 6.90 -13.77
CA SER A 18 13.27 6.08 -13.14
C SER A 18 11.88 6.39 -13.69
N ASN A 19 11.55 7.66 -13.95
CA ASN A 19 10.28 8.00 -14.60
C ASN A 19 10.25 7.54 -16.07
N GLY A 20 11.37 7.62 -16.80
CA GLY A 20 11.47 7.08 -18.15
C GLY A 20 11.18 5.58 -18.18
N ARG A 21 11.79 4.81 -17.28
CA ARG A 21 11.50 3.38 -17.13
C ARG A 21 10.01 3.11 -16.82
N ARG A 22 9.45 3.85 -15.85
CA ARG A 22 8.04 3.71 -15.48
C ARG A 22 7.10 3.97 -16.66
N LEU A 23 7.39 4.97 -17.50
CA LEU A 23 6.62 5.25 -18.71
C LEU A 23 6.69 4.07 -19.70
N CYS A 24 7.89 3.51 -19.95
CA CYS A 24 8.05 2.34 -20.80
C CYS A 24 7.25 1.13 -20.25
N ALA A 25 7.36 0.86 -18.95
CA ALA A 25 6.64 -0.24 -18.30
C ALA A 25 5.12 -0.07 -18.39
N GLN A 26 4.59 1.14 -18.17
CA GLN A 26 3.15 1.41 -18.29
C GLN A 26 2.66 1.27 -19.75
N PHE A 27 3.46 1.67 -20.72
CA PHE A 27 3.14 1.46 -22.13
C PHE A 27 3.05 -0.04 -22.48
N VAL A 28 3.98 -0.84 -22.00
CA VAL A 28 4.01 -2.30 -22.22
C VAL A 28 2.80 -2.97 -21.55
N ARG A 29 2.43 -2.54 -20.33
CA ARG A 29 1.21 -2.97 -19.65
C ARG A 29 -0.06 -2.58 -20.42
N ALA A 30 -0.13 -1.36 -20.95
CA ALA A 30 -1.26 -0.89 -21.74
C ALA A 30 -1.42 -1.65 -23.07
N LYS A 31 -0.34 -2.26 -23.58
CA LYS A 31 -0.34 -3.15 -24.75
C LYS A 31 -0.62 -4.62 -24.41
N ASP A 32 -0.94 -4.92 -23.15
CA ASP A 32 -1.21 -6.27 -22.63
C ASP A 32 -0.06 -7.28 -22.83
N MET A 33 1.18 -6.77 -22.91
CA MET A 33 2.39 -7.59 -23.09
C MET A 33 2.88 -8.11 -21.72
N LEU A 34 2.06 -8.86 -20.98
CA LEU A 34 2.33 -9.28 -19.60
C LEU A 34 3.60 -10.11 -19.45
N ARG A 35 3.94 -10.93 -20.45
CA ARG A 35 5.20 -11.72 -20.45
C ARG A 35 6.42 -10.81 -20.42
N LEU A 36 6.39 -9.72 -21.18
CA LEU A 36 7.49 -8.76 -21.23
C LEU A 36 7.65 -8.00 -19.91
N VAL A 37 6.52 -7.68 -19.25
CA VAL A 37 6.52 -7.08 -17.91
C VAL A 37 7.16 -8.02 -16.88
N ALA A 38 6.86 -9.32 -16.94
CA ALA A 38 7.45 -10.32 -16.04
C ALA A 38 8.97 -10.46 -16.26
N VAL A 39 9.42 -10.50 -17.52
CA VAL A 39 10.85 -10.55 -17.87
C VAL A 39 11.58 -9.28 -17.41
N ASP A 40 10.95 -8.10 -17.59
CA ASP A 40 11.49 -6.84 -17.10
C ASP A 40 11.66 -6.83 -15.57
N GLY A 41 10.68 -7.35 -14.83
CA GLY A 41 10.77 -7.48 -13.37
C GLY A 41 11.97 -8.32 -12.91
N ILE A 42 12.21 -9.46 -13.57
CA ILE A 42 13.37 -10.32 -13.30
C ILE A 42 14.67 -9.59 -13.66
N LEU A 43 14.73 -8.99 -14.85
CA LEU A 43 15.91 -8.24 -15.31
C LEU A 43 16.25 -7.10 -14.35
N THR A 44 15.26 -6.29 -13.96
CA THR A 44 15.46 -5.18 -13.03
C THR A 44 15.98 -5.65 -11.67
N SER A 45 15.43 -6.76 -11.14
CA SER A 45 15.88 -7.31 -9.86
C SER A 45 17.32 -7.81 -9.93
N LEU A 46 17.68 -8.55 -10.99
CA LEU A 46 19.03 -9.08 -11.18
C LEU A 46 20.06 -7.95 -11.39
N THR A 47 19.74 -6.98 -12.26
CA THR A 47 20.63 -5.84 -12.50
C THR A 47 20.77 -4.94 -11.28
N ALA A 48 19.70 -4.76 -10.49
CA ALA A 48 19.78 -4.01 -9.24
C ALA A 48 20.75 -4.68 -8.23
N VAL A 49 20.67 -6.00 -8.05
CA VAL A 49 21.60 -6.73 -7.18
C VAL A 49 23.03 -6.62 -7.71
N LEU A 50 23.23 -6.85 -9.02
CA LEU A 50 24.55 -6.78 -9.66
C LEU A 50 25.21 -5.41 -9.48
N PHE A 51 24.47 -4.32 -9.77
CA PHE A 51 24.99 -2.96 -9.65
C PHE A 51 25.18 -2.55 -8.17
N ASN A 52 24.34 -3.01 -7.25
CA ASN A 52 24.58 -2.77 -5.82
C ASN A 52 25.87 -3.43 -5.35
N VAL A 53 26.11 -4.70 -5.72
CA VAL A 53 27.38 -5.37 -5.42
C VAL A 53 28.55 -4.62 -6.05
N LEU A 54 28.44 -4.23 -7.32
CA LEU A 54 29.50 -3.50 -8.02
C LEU A 54 29.84 -2.17 -7.34
N PHE A 55 28.84 -1.31 -7.08
CA PHE A 55 29.11 0.04 -6.56
C PHE A 55 29.41 0.06 -5.05
N LEU A 56 28.78 -0.81 -4.25
CA LEU A 56 28.97 -0.81 -2.81
C LEU A 56 30.14 -1.69 -2.36
N VAL A 57 30.30 -2.89 -2.94
CA VAL A 57 31.30 -3.87 -2.48
C VAL A 57 32.60 -3.71 -3.25
N VAL A 58 32.56 -3.66 -4.60
CA VAL A 58 33.76 -3.64 -5.43
C VAL A 58 34.34 -2.22 -5.50
N LEU A 59 33.52 -1.24 -5.90
CA LEU A 59 33.99 0.15 -6.09
C LEU A 59 33.97 0.98 -4.79
N LYS A 60 33.29 0.51 -3.73
CA LYS A 60 33.19 1.13 -2.40
C LYS A 60 32.81 2.63 -2.47
N VAL A 61 31.88 2.98 -3.34
CA VAL A 61 31.44 4.36 -3.59
C VAL A 61 30.70 4.98 -2.37
N GLY A 62 30.32 4.17 -1.40
CA GLY A 62 29.57 4.63 -0.22
C GLY A 62 28.05 4.74 -0.50
N PRO A 63 27.29 5.47 0.35
CA PRO A 63 25.82 5.50 0.28
C PRO A 63 25.24 5.97 -1.06
N ILE A 64 25.95 6.83 -1.80
CA ILE A 64 25.52 7.30 -3.13
C ILE A 64 25.55 6.17 -4.17
N GLY A 65 26.35 5.12 -3.93
CA GLY A 65 26.41 3.94 -4.77
C GLY A 65 25.07 3.24 -4.93
N VAL A 66 24.18 3.31 -3.93
CA VAL A 66 22.81 2.78 -4.01
C VAL A 66 21.99 3.51 -5.08
N LEU A 67 22.09 4.85 -5.13
CA LEU A 67 21.41 5.64 -6.15
C LEU A 67 21.93 5.33 -7.55
N TRP A 68 23.26 5.23 -7.70
CA TRP A 68 23.86 4.89 -8.97
C TRP A 68 23.50 3.47 -9.43
N ALA A 69 23.45 2.50 -8.49
CA ALA A 69 23.02 1.15 -8.78
C ALA A 69 21.58 1.10 -9.29
N THR A 70 20.69 1.82 -8.61
CA THR A 70 19.28 1.91 -9.01
C THR A 70 19.11 2.60 -10.37
N MET A 71 19.84 3.71 -10.59
CA MET A 71 19.86 4.40 -11.90
C MET A 71 20.32 3.51 -13.03
N ALA A 72 21.41 2.77 -12.83
CA ALA A 72 21.95 1.86 -13.83
C ALA A 72 20.98 0.73 -14.14
N SER A 73 20.35 0.14 -13.11
CA SER A 73 19.33 -0.89 -13.25
C SER A 73 18.11 -0.37 -14.02
N ASP A 74 17.58 0.80 -13.60
CA ASP A 74 16.42 1.43 -14.25
C ASP A 74 16.72 1.79 -15.71
N PHE A 75 17.94 2.25 -16.00
CA PHE A 75 18.36 2.54 -17.36
C PHE A 75 18.42 1.28 -18.23
N CYS A 76 19.02 0.19 -17.74
CA CYS A 76 19.04 -1.09 -18.45
C CYS A 76 17.63 -1.60 -18.74
N SER A 77 16.72 -1.54 -17.75
CA SER A 77 15.32 -1.91 -17.92
C SER A 77 14.61 -1.02 -18.95
N ALA A 78 14.79 0.30 -18.88
CA ALA A 78 14.19 1.23 -19.83
C ALA A 78 14.63 0.95 -21.27
N VAL A 79 15.92 0.72 -21.48
CA VAL A 79 16.50 0.37 -22.78
C VAL A 79 15.92 -0.96 -23.27
N PHE A 80 15.90 -1.99 -22.41
CA PHE A 80 15.33 -3.29 -22.73
C PHE A 80 13.85 -3.18 -23.17
N LEU A 81 13.00 -2.50 -22.38
CA LEU A 81 11.59 -2.33 -22.70
C LEU A 81 11.39 -1.51 -23.98
N PHE A 82 12.20 -0.47 -24.17
CA PHE A 82 12.12 0.39 -25.37
C PHE A 82 12.35 -0.41 -26.66
N TRP A 83 13.36 -1.29 -26.66
CA TRP A 83 13.69 -2.12 -27.81
C TRP A 83 12.76 -3.33 -27.95
N ALA A 84 12.51 -4.08 -26.87
CA ALA A 84 11.70 -5.30 -26.90
C ALA A 84 10.23 -5.02 -27.26
N ALA A 85 9.66 -3.90 -26.82
CA ALA A 85 8.31 -3.49 -27.16
C ALA A 85 8.20 -2.65 -28.44
N ASN A 86 9.32 -2.41 -29.17
CA ASN A 86 9.37 -1.56 -30.35
C ASN A 86 8.70 -0.18 -30.14
N LEU A 87 8.98 0.48 -29.01
CA LEU A 87 8.35 1.76 -28.65
C LEU A 87 8.58 2.83 -29.71
N ARG A 88 9.74 2.79 -30.40
CA ARG A 88 10.10 3.72 -31.48
C ARG A 88 9.02 3.84 -32.56
N ARG A 89 8.34 2.74 -32.91
CA ARG A 89 7.27 2.73 -33.92
C ARG A 89 6.01 3.46 -33.47
N ASN A 90 5.83 3.62 -32.16
CA ASN A 90 4.66 4.24 -31.57
C ASN A 90 4.90 5.71 -31.17
N LEU A 91 6.14 6.19 -31.24
CA LEU A 91 6.51 7.57 -30.96
C LEU A 91 6.27 8.44 -32.19
N HIS A 92 5.14 9.16 -32.22
CA HIS A 92 4.77 10.08 -33.28
C HIS A 92 4.66 11.49 -32.71
N LEU A 93 5.75 12.21 -32.57
CA LEU A 93 5.81 13.57 -32.02
C LEU A 93 4.92 14.56 -32.78
N ARG A 94 4.65 14.32 -34.07
CA ARG A 94 3.77 15.16 -34.89
C ARG A 94 2.27 14.99 -34.58
N ARG A 95 1.88 13.94 -33.83
CA ARG A 95 0.48 13.68 -33.47
C ARG A 95 0.13 14.23 -32.07
N TYR A 96 0.75 15.33 -31.68
CA TYR A 96 0.43 16.01 -30.44
C TYR A 96 -1.01 16.57 -30.47
N ASP A 97 -1.85 16.11 -29.54
CA ASP A 97 -3.21 16.63 -29.35
C ASP A 97 -3.28 17.37 -28.00
N GLY A 98 -3.33 18.69 -28.08
CA GLY A 98 -3.42 19.57 -26.92
C GLY A 98 -4.71 19.39 -26.10
N ARG A 99 -5.81 18.96 -26.73
CA ARG A 99 -7.07 18.70 -26.02
C ARG A 99 -6.96 17.43 -25.16
N LEU A 100 -6.32 16.40 -25.71
CA LEU A 100 -6.04 15.15 -24.98
C LEU A 100 -5.10 15.43 -23.82
N MET A 101 -4.02 16.18 -24.06
CA MET A 101 -3.05 16.56 -23.00
C MET A 101 -3.75 17.31 -21.86
N ARG A 102 -4.62 18.28 -22.16
CA ARG A 102 -5.37 19.02 -21.14
C ARG A 102 -6.30 18.11 -20.33
N LYS A 103 -6.96 17.13 -20.97
CA LYS A 103 -7.80 16.15 -20.28
C LYS A 103 -6.97 15.25 -19.36
N MET A 104 -5.79 14.80 -19.80
CA MET A 104 -4.86 13.99 -19.01
C MET A 104 -4.35 14.78 -17.80
N LEU A 105 -3.93 16.03 -17.99
CA LEU A 105 -3.47 16.90 -16.90
C LEU A 105 -4.59 17.20 -15.90
N ALA A 106 -5.79 17.51 -16.36
CA ALA A 106 -6.94 17.75 -15.49
C ALA A 106 -7.29 16.53 -14.62
N TYR A 107 -7.05 15.32 -15.12
CA TYR A 107 -7.19 14.10 -14.35
C TYR A 107 -6.01 13.84 -13.40
N ALA A 108 -4.77 14.05 -13.87
CA ALA A 108 -3.56 13.74 -13.12
C ALA A 108 -3.28 14.76 -12.01
N LEU A 109 -3.59 16.04 -12.23
CA LEU A 109 -3.26 17.11 -11.30
C LEU A 109 -3.84 16.93 -9.88
N PRO A 110 -5.11 16.50 -9.68
CA PRO A 110 -5.63 16.23 -8.35
C PRO A 110 -5.03 14.96 -7.68
N LEU A 111 -4.45 14.03 -8.46
CA LEU A 111 -3.83 12.83 -7.90
C LEU A 111 -2.52 13.13 -7.18
N VAL A 112 -1.76 14.15 -7.63
CA VAL A 112 -0.49 14.52 -6.99
C VAL A 112 -0.69 14.90 -5.52
N PRO A 113 -1.51 15.91 -5.16
CA PRO A 113 -1.77 16.22 -3.76
C PRO A 113 -2.49 15.08 -3.03
N SER A 114 -3.30 14.24 -3.71
CA SER A 114 -3.89 13.05 -3.10
C SER A 114 -2.83 12.06 -2.61
N LEU A 115 -1.76 11.83 -3.40
CA LEU A 115 -0.63 11.00 -2.98
C LEU A 115 0.18 11.66 -1.85
N MET A 116 0.31 13.00 -1.86
CA MET A 116 0.97 13.72 -0.77
C MET A 116 0.22 13.55 0.55
N CYS A 117 -1.11 13.50 0.55
CA CYS A 117 -1.90 13.27 1.76
C CYS A 117 -1.54 11.95 2.46
N TRP A 118 -1.22 10.89 1.72
CA TRP A 118 -0.75 9.63 2.30
C TRP A 118 0.59 9.76 2.99
N ASN A 119 1.52 10.53 2.39
CA ASN A 119 2.80 10.84 3.02
C ASN A 119 2.62 11.74 4.26
N VAL A 120 1.65 12.67 4.22
CA VAL A 120 1.33 13.51 5.39
C VAL A 120 0.85 12.65 6.56
N ILE A 121 -0.04 11.67 6.34
CA ILE A 121 -0.48 10.74 7.39
C ILE A 121 0.73 10.05 8.02
N TYR A 122 1.57 9.41 7.21
CA TYR A 122 2.76 8.70 7.70
C TYR A 122 3.74 9.63 8.43
N SER A 123 4.06 10.78 7.83
CA SER A 123 5.05 11.71 8.41
C SER A 123 4.51 12.42 9.64
N SER A 124 3.20 12.71 9.70
CA SER A 124 2.61 13.35 10.88
C SER A 124 2.65 12.43 12.10
N ASP A 125 2.41 11.14 11.95
CA ASP A 125 2.51 10.17 13.04
C ASP A 125 3.90 10.27 13.70
N HIS A 126 4.96 10.20 12.90
CA HIS A 126 6.35 10.29 13.36
C HIS A 126 6.67 11.68 13.99
N LEU A 127 6.24 12.76 13.33
CA LEU A 127 6.48 14.12 13.84
C LEU A 127 5.80 14.36 15.19
N PHE A 128 4.56 13.91 15.34
CA PHE A 128 3.83 14.11 16.59
C PHE A 128 4.39 13.23 17.72
N VAL A 129 4.74 11.96 17.44
CA VAL A 129 5.39 11.09 18.45
C VAL A 129 6.71 11.68 18.89
N ALA A 130 7.56 12.14 17.96
CA ALA A 130 8.88 12.66 18.25
C ALA A 130 8.85 13.98 19.05
N ASN A 131 7.80 14.81 18.91
CA ASN A 131 7.77 16.16 19.49
C ASN A 131 6.80 16.32 20.67
N LEU A 132 5.78 15.48 20.83
CA LEU A 132 4.80 15.59 21.92
C LEU A 132 5.13 14.74 23.14
N LEU A 133 5.97 13.71 22.99
CA LEU A 133 6.28 12.79 24.09
C LEU A 133 7.66 13.08 24.70
N GLU A 134 7.78 12.85 25.99
CA GLU A 134 9.08 12.75 26.67
C GLU A 134 9.83 11.55 26.06
N ASN A 135 11.10 11.71 25.73
CA ASN A 135 11.90 10.74 24.96
C ASN A 135 11.33 10.43 23.56
N GLY A 136 10.57 11.35 22.96
CA GLY A 136 9.84 11.15 21.71
C GLY A 136 10.71 10.66 20.55
N LYS A 137 11.98 11.04 20.45
CA LYS A 137 12.90 10.56 19.40
C LYS A 137 13.21 9.06 19.53
N GLU A 138 13.35 8.56 20.75
CA GLU A 138 13.59 7.15 21.02
C GLU A 138 12.31 6.33 20.74
N LEU A 139 11.17 6.85 21.21
CA LEU A 139 9.85 6.26 20.96
C LEU A 139 9.49 6.25 19.47
N ASP A 140 9.87 7.29 18.71
CA ASP A 140 9.70 7.32 17.27
C ASP A 140 10.52 6.24 16.55
N GLY A 141 11.72 5.96 17.04
CA GLY A 141 12.51 4.82 16.57
C GLY A 141 11.81 3.47 16.77
N LEU A 142 11.21 3.25 17.95
CA LEU A 142 10.38 2.05 18.19
C LEU A 142 9.14 2.01 17.31
N PHE A 143 8.47 3.16 17.17
CA PHE A 143 7.28 3.28 16.33
C PHE A 143 7.57 2.99 14.85
N TYR A 144 8.76 3.37 14.36
CA TYR A 144 9.19 3.01 13.00
C TYR A 144 9.23 1.48 12.79
N TYR A 145 9.78 0.73 13.73
CA TYR A 145 9.78 -0.74 13.63
C TYR A 145 8.36 -1.33 13.65
N SER A 146 7.42 -0.68 14.32
CA SER A 146 6.03 -1.17 14.43
C SER A 146 5.30 -1.22 13.10
N TYR A 147 5.70 -0.41 12.10
CA TYR A 147 5.18 -0.46 10.74
C TYR A 147 5.58 -1.72 9.97
N SER A 148 6.55 -2.50 10.44
CA SER A 148 7.07 -3.65 9.70
C SER A 148 5.99 -4.68 9.39
N ILE A 149 5.12 -5.03 10.38
CA ILE A 149 4.01 -5.96 10.16
C ILE A 149 2.94 -5.36 9.23
N ALA A 150 2.57 -4.10 9.45
CA ALA A 150 1.61 -3.40 8.62
C ALA A 150 2.09 -3.31 7.15
N SER A 151 3.41 -3.19 6.93
CA SER A 151 4.00 -3.15 5.59
C SER A 151 3.84 -4.47 4.82
N ILE A 152 3.79 -5.61 5.50
CA ILE A 152 3.52 -6.92 4.86
C ILE A 152 2.14 -6.89 4.19
N MET A 153 1.13 -6.33 4.86
CA MET A 153 -0.20 -6.17 4.28
C MET A 153 -0.18 -5.27 3.04
N GLN A 154 0.61 -4.19 3.08
CA GLN A 154 0.76 -3.27 1.95
C GLN A 154 1.44 -3.94 0.74
N VAL A 155 2.44 -4.80 0.96
CA VAL A 155 3.09 -5.57 -0.10
C VAL A 155 2.09 -6.51 -0.78
N VAL A 156 1.31 -7.27 0.00
CA VAL A 156 0.26 -8.17 -0.55
C VAL A 156 -0.76 -7.36 -1.35
N ALA A 157 -1.20 -6.22 -0.80
CA ALA A 157 -2.15 -5.34 -1.47
C ALA A 157 -1.58 -4.74 -2.77
N SER A 158 -0.29 -4.39 -2.81
CA SER A 158 0.33 -3.81 -4.02
C SER A 158 0.35 -4.81 -5.18
N ILE A 159 0.71 -6.07 -4.91
CA ILE A 159 0.70 -7.16 -5.90
C ILE A 159 -0.72 -7.36 -6.45
N PHE A 160 -1.71 -7.40 -5.55
CA PHE A 160 -3.11 -7.50 -5.96
C PHE A 160 -3.55 -6.30 -6.79
N ASN A 161 -3.24 -5.08 -6.35
CA ASN A 161 -3.67 -3.85 -6.99
C ASN A 161 -3.11 -3.68 -8.41
N GLU A 162 -1.90 -4.15 -8.68
CA GLU A 162 -1.33 -4.12 -10.03
C GLU A 162 -2.16 -4.94 -11.03
N ALA A 163 -2.56 -6.15 -10.65
CA ALA A 163 -3.42 -7.00 -11.47
C ALA A 163 -4.87 -6.48 -11.51
N TRP A 164 -5.36 -6.00 -10.37
CA TRP A 164 -6.72 -5.51 -10.21
C TRP A 164 -7.02 -4.28 -11.07
N GLN A 165 -6.12 -3.29 -11.09
CA GLN A 165 -6.32 -2.07 -11.86
C GLN A 165 -6.53 -2.34 -13.35
N LEU A 166 -5.77 -3.28 -13.91
CA LEU A 166 -5.94 -3.68 -15.32
C LEU A 166 -7.32 -4.32 -15.55
N SER A 167 -7.68 -5.29 -14.73
CA SER A 167 -8.98 -5.99 -14.82
C SER A 167 -10.16 -5.05 -14.61
N ALA A 168 -10.04 -4.11 -13.67
CA ALA A 168 -11.10 -3.14 -13.36
C ALA A 168 -11.41 -2.18 -14.52
N VAL A 169 -10.40 -1.85 -15.34
CA VAL A 169 -10.58 -0.98 -16.51
C VAL A 169 -11.16 -1.73 -17.70
N THR A 170 -10.75 -2.99 -17.90
CA THR A 170 -11.14 -3.79 -19.08
C THR A 170 -12.52 -4.42 -18.97
N GLU A 171 -13.00 -4.70 -17.73
CA GLU A 171 -14.32 -5.34 -17.53
C GLU A 171 -15.44 -4.31 -17.73
N GLU A 172 -16.31 -4.55 -18.72
CA GLU A 172 -17.45 -3.68 -19.02
C GLU A 172 -18.78 -4.35 -18.70
N GLU A 173 -18.94 -5.64 -19.01
CA GLU A 173 -20.15 -6.39 -18.77
C GLU A 173 -20.19 -6.99 -17.36
N GLY A 174 -21.30 -6.74 -16.62
CA GLY A 174 -21.46 -7.28 -15.26
C GLY A 174 -20.52 -6.67 -14.20
N ARG A 175 -19.95 -5.50 -14.47
CA ARG A 175 -18.97 -4.78 -13.63
C ARG A 175 -19.37 -4.75 -12.15
N GLU A 176 -20.63 -4.48 -11.82
CA GLU A 176 -21.10 -4.38 -10.44
C GLU A 176 -20.97 -5.71 -9.68
N ARG A 177 -21.35 -6.82 -10.31
CA ARG A 177 -21.20 -8.17 -9.73
C ARG A 177 -19.74 -8.59 -9.62
N PHE A 178 -18.96 -8.25 -10.63
CA PHE A 178 -17.52 -8.55 -10.66
C PHE A 178 -16.81 -7.82 -9.50
N PHE A 179 -17.00 -6.50 -9.38
CA PHE A 179 -16.41 -5.71 -8.30
C PHE A 179 -16.88 -6.18 -6.92
N SER A 180 -18.16 -6.46 -6.73
CA SER A 180 -18.70 -6.97 -5.45
C SER A 180 -18.06 -8.29 -5.04
N ARG A 181 -17.92 -9.22 -5.99
CA ARG A 181 -17.29 -10.52 -5.74
C ARG A 181 -15.82 -10.38 -5.39
N VAL A 182 -15.08 -9.61 -6.18
CA VAL A 182 -13.64 -9.40 -5.95
C VAL A 182 -13.42 -8.67 -4.62
N PHE A 183 -14.23 -7.67 -4.29
CA PHE A 183 -14.17 -6.97 -3.02
C PHE A 183 -14.40 -7.92 -1.83
N GLY A 184 -15.41 -8.79 -1.88
CA GLY A 184 -15.69 -9.75 -0.81
C GLY A 184 -14.51 -10.69 -0.55
N ILE A 185 -13.88 -11.21 -1.62
CA ILE A 185 -12.69 -12.07 -1.51
C ILE A 185 -11.49 -11.27 -0.96
N TYR A 186 -11.24 -10.08 -1.51
CA TYR A 186 -10.14 -9.22 -1.10
C TYR A 186 -10.26 -8.82 0.37
N GLN A 187 -11.46 -8.41 0.80
CA GLN A 187 -11.79 -8.15 2.20
C GLN A 187 -11.46 -9.36 3.07
N GLY A 188 -11.92 -10.55 2.69
CA GLY A 188 -11.66 -11.78 3.45
C GLY A 188 -10.16 -12.07 3.62
N VAL A 189 -9.39 -11.95 2.54
CA VAL A 189 -7.93 -12.15 2.58
C VAL A 189 -7.26 -11.12 3.50
N MET A 190 -7.65 -9.84 3.40
CA MET A 190 -7.06 -8.78 4.22
C MET A 190 -7.36 -8.97 5.71
N PHE A 191 -8.59 -9.31 6.09
CA PHE A 191 -8.94 -9.53 7.49
C PHE A 191 -8.30 -10.79 8.07
N ILE A 192 -8.27 -11.90 7.33
CA ILE A 192 -7.60 -13.15 7.76
C ILE A 192 -6.09 -12.93 7.90
N GLY A 193 -5.48 -12.27 6.91
CA GLY A 193 -4.06 -11.93 6.95
C GLY A 193 -3.71 -11.07 8.16
N ALA A 194 -4.52 -10.04 8.43
CA ALA A 194 -4.31 -9.16 9.57
C ALA A 194 -4.46 -9.89 10.91
N ALA A 195 -5.51 -10.72 11.08
CA ALA A 195 -5.70 -11.51 12.28
C ALA A 195 -4.51 -12.46 12.53
N GLY A 196 -4.03 -13.13 11.49
CA GLY A 196 -2.83 -13.96 11.60
C GLY A 196 -1.58 -13.16 11.96
N LEU A 197 -1.38 -11.99 11.39
CA LEU A 197 -0.24 -11.13 11.69
C LEU A 197 -0.29 -10.52 13.10
N VAL A 198 -1.48 -10.15 13.59
CA VAL A 198 -1.65 -9.67 14.97
C VAL A 198 -1.38 -10.79 15.96
N LEU A 199 -1.90 -12.01 15.72
CA LEU A 199 -1.62 -13.19 16.54
C LEU A 199 -0.12 -13.51 16.60
N LEU A 200 0.57 -13.39 15.45
CA LEU A 200 2.01 -13.69 15.33
C LEU A 200 2.90 -12.47 15.65
N CYS A 201 2.32 -11.35 16.12
CA CYS A 201 3.05 -10.11 16.32
C CYS A 201 4.25 -10.28 17.27
N ARG A 202 4.04 -10.84 18.46
CA ARG A 202 5.12 -11.05 19.45
C ARG A 202 6.25 -11.95 18.95
N PRO A 203 5.99 -13.18 18.45
CA PRO A 203 7.06 -14.03 17.93
C PRO A 203 7.76 -13.42 16.71
N PHE A 204 7.05 -12.65 15.87
CA PHE A 204 7.67 -11.94 14.77
C PHE A 204 8.70 -10.93 15.26
N PHE A 205 8.33 -10.07 16.22
CA PHE A 205 9.26 -9.06 16.74
C PHE A 205 10.41 -9.70 17.54
N ALA A 206 10.21 -10.82 18.22
CA ALA A 206 11.28 -11.54 18.91
C ALA A 206 12.40 -12.03 17.97
N VAL A 207 12.08 -12.27 16.69
CA VAL A 207 13.06 -12.70 15.68
C VAL A 207 13.56 -11.53 14.82
N TYR A 208 12.70 -10.53 14.58
CA TYR A 208 12.95 -9.47 13.60
C TYR A 208 13.81 -8.32 14.13
N VAL A 209 13.66 -7.97 15.43
CA VAL A 209 14.37 -6.84 16.03
C VAL A 209 15.28 -7.29 17.18
N ASN A 210 16.20 -6.40 17.56
CA ASN A 210 17.02 -6.61 18.75
C ASN A 210 16.18 -6.42 20.04
N GLU A 211 16.71 -6.87 21.18
CA GLU A 211 16.04 -6.79 22.49
C GLU A 211 15.61 -5.36 22.83
N ALA A 212 16.42 -4.35 22.53
CA ALA A 212 16.13 -2.95 22.82
C ALA A 212 14.90 -2.42 22.05
N SER A 213 14.57 -3.01 20.89
CA SER A 213 13.44 -2.61 20.04
C SER A 213 12.25 -3.55 20.13
N TYR A 214 12.30 -4.56 21.01
CA TYR A 214 11.25 -5.57 21.12
C TYR A 214 9.88 -4.97 21.45
N GLU A 215 9.82 -3.95 22.31
CA GLU A 215 8.58 -3.28 22.71
C GLU A 215 7.78 -2.66 21.55
N ALA A 216 8.38 -2.55 20.36
CA ALA A 216 7.68 -2.07 19.14
C ALA A 216 6.46 -2.92 18.78
N TRP A 217 6.38 -4.19 19.21
CA TRP A 217 5.22 -5.03 19.00
C TRP A 217 3.92 -4.42 19.53
N ARG A 218 3.98 -3.63 20.62
CA ARG A 218 2.82 -3.04 21.29
C ARG A 218 2.06 -2.04 20.40
N TYR A 219 2.75 -1.39 19.47
CA TYR A 219 2.18 -0.36 18.60
C TYR A 219 1.72 -0.92 17.24
N SER A 220 2.15 -2.13 16.89
CA SER A 220 1.90 -2.76 15.59
C SER A 220 0.43 -3.20 15.36
N PRO A 221 -0.36 -3.66 16.36
CA PRO A 221 -1.70 -4.19 16.12
C PRO A 221 -2.66 -3.19 15.47
N PHE A 222 -2.76 -1.97 16.01
CA PHE A 222 -3.62 -0.93 15.44
C PHE A 222 -3.13 -0.43 14.07
N LEU A 223 -1.80 -0.39 13.84
CA LEU A 223 -1.23 -0.09 12.53
C LEU A 223 -1.60 -1.18 11.49
N THR A 224 -1.61 -2.44 11.90
CA THR A 224 -2.04 -3.56 11.04
C THR A 224 -3.52 -3.44 10.67
N LEU A 225 -4.37 -3.11 11.63
CA LEU A 225 -5.78 -2.82 11.36
C LEU A 225 -5.96 -1.60 10.46
N GLY A 226 -5.15 -0.55 10.65
CA GLY A 226 -5.09 0.61 9.76
C GLY A 226 -4.71 0.22 8.34
N ALA A 227 -3.71 -0.68 8.18
CA ALA A 227 -3.30 -1.18 6.88
C ALA A 227 -4.43 -1.91 6.14
N VAL A 228 -5.28 -2.70 6.85
CA VAL A 228 -6.46 -3.31 6.23
C VAL A 228 -7.36 -2.25 5.59
N TYR A 229 -7.71 -1.20 6.33
CA TYR A 229 -8.60 -0.15 5.82
C TYR A 229 -7.94 0.72 4.74
N SER A 230 -6.64 0.94 4.82
CA SER A 230 -5.86 1.55 3.76
C SER A 230 -5.96 0.74 2.46
N CYS A 231 -5.80 -0.58 2.54
CA CYS A 231 -5.91 -1.50 1.41
C CYS A 231 -7.33 -1.54 0.82
N LEU A 232 -8.36 -1.66 1.67
CA LEU A 232 -9.76 -1.63 1.23
C LEU A 232 -10.13 -0.27 0.62
N GLY A 233 -9.65 0.82 1.20
CA GLY A 233 -9.80 2.16 0.64
C GLY A 233 -9.10 2.32 -0.71
N GLY A 234 -7.92 1.70 -0.89
CA GLY A 234 -7.19 1.62 -2.16
C GLY A 234 -7.99 0.90 -3.24
N PHE A 235 -8.64 -0.22 -2.90
CA PHE A 235 -9.55 -0.93 -3.80
C PHE A 235 -10.67 -0.01 -4.30
N LEU A 236 -11.34 0.71 -3.40
CA LEU A 236 -12.44 1.62 -3.78
C LEU A 236 -11.93 2.81 -4.61
N ASN A 237 -10.70 3.25 -4.40
CA ASN A 237 -10.09 4.30 -5.22
C ASN A 237 -10.00 3.92 -6.71
N THR A 238 -9.92 2.63 -7.03
CA THR A 238 -9.94 2.15 -8.42
C THR A 238 -11.25 2.51 -9.12
N ILE A 239 -12.39 2.59 -8.40
CA ILE A 239 -13.66 3.03 -8.97
C ILE A 239 -13.57 4.49 -9.42
N TYR A 240 -12.91 5.36 -8.64
CA TYR A 240 -12.67 6.76 -9.05
C TYR A 240 -11.79 6.84 -10.30
N MET A 241 -10.80 5.94 -10.39
CA MET A 241 -9.93 5.85 -11.57
C MET A 241 -10.73 5.43 -12.82
N VAL A 242 -11.53 4.37 -12.73
CA VAL A 242 -12.39 3.88 -13.82
C VAL A 242 -13.40 4.95 -14.27
N LYS A 243 -13.97 5.69 -13.32
CA LYS A 243 -14.94 6.78 -13.58
C LYS A 243 -14.27 8.13 -13.84
N LYS A 244 -12.93 8.19 -13.84
CA LYS A 244 -12.12 9.42 -14.05
C LYS A 244 -12.48 10.56 -13.09
N ARG A 245 -12.76 10.23 -11.82
CA ARG A 245 -13.15 11.17 -10.75
C ARG A 245 -12.02 11.41 -9.75
N SER A 246 -10.86 11.88 -10.23
CA SER A 246 -9.67 12.11 -9.40
C SER A 246 -9.87 13.14 -8.27
N GLY A 247 -10.77 14.11 -8.44
CA GLY A 247 -11.12 15.07 -7.38
C GLY A 247 -11.71 14.42 -6.14
N LEU A 248 -12.48 13.32 -6.28
CA LEU A 248 -13.01 12.57 -5.12
C LEU A 248 -11.87 11.82 -4.39
N SER A 249 -10.86 11.32 -5.12
CA SER A 249 -9.68 10.74 -4.52
C SER A 249 -8.94 11.75 -3.63
N LEU A 250 -8.72 12.96 -4.15
CA LEU A 250 -8.10 14.06 -3.39
C LEU A 250 -8.93 14.42 -2.15
N MET A 251 -10.23 14.65 -2.32
CA MET A 251 -11.11 15.06 -1.21
C MET A 251 -11.08 14.03 -0.05
N THR A 252 -11.20 12.73 -0.37
CA THR A 252 -11.21 11.69 0.66
C THR A 252 -9.84 11.51 1.32
N SER A 253 -8.74 11.62 0.56
CA SER A 253 -7.38 11.52 1.13
C SER A 253 -7.03 12.75 1.96
N ALA A 254 -7.44 13.96 1.54
CA ALA A 254 -7.23 15.18 2.31
C ALA A 254 -8.01 15.16 3.63
N ALA A 255 -9.29 14.73 3.60
CA ALA A 255 -10.08 14.57 4.81
C ALA A 255 -9.43 13.60 5.79
N GLY A 256 -8.90 12.47 5.30
CA GLY A 256 -8.14 11.52 6.12
C GLY A 256 -6.88 12.10 6.72
N ALA A 257 -6.10 12.87 5.94
CA ALA A 257 -4.87 13.50 6.42
C ALA A 257 -5.14 14.55 7.52
N VAL A 258 -6.16 15.40 7.32
CA VAL A 258 -6.57 16.36 8.35
C VAL A 258 -7.06 15.64 9.61
N CYS A 259 -7.89 14.62 9.45
CA CYS A 259 -8.38 13.81 10.57
C CYS A 259 -7.21 13.18 11.34
N ASN A 260 -6.22 12.61 10.64
CA ASN A 260 -5.05 12.01 11.25
C ASN A 260 -4.24 13.02 12.07
N CYS A 261 -3.96 14.22 11.52
CA CYS A 261 -3.26 15.26 12.28
C CYS A 261 -4.00 15.66 13.56
N VAL A 262 -5.32 15.82 13.48
CA VAL A 262 -6.15 16.18 14.66
C VAL A 262 -6.16 15.05 15.68
N LEU A 263 -6.37 13.81 15.22
CA LEU A 263 -6.39 12.64 16.10
C LEU A 263 -5.03 12.35 16.72
N ASN A 264 -3.94 12.53 16.00
CA ASN A 264 -2.59 12.41 16.53
C ASN A 264 -2.37 13.37 17.70
N PHE A 265 -2.73 14.65 17.51
CA PHE A 265 -2.58 15.63 18.58
C PHE A 265 -3.37 15.24 19.84
N VAL A 266 -4.61 14.75 19.69
CA VAL A 266 -5.46 14.41 20.84
C VAL A 266 -5.06 13.06 21.45
N LEU A 267 -4.93 12.01 20.64
CA LEU A 267 -4.77 10.64 21.14
C LEU A 267 -3.35 10.36 21.66
N ILE A 268 -2.33 10.99 21.10
CA ILE A 268 -0.95 10.83 21.59
C ILE A 268 -0.82 11.39 23.01
N LEU A 269 -1.50 12.49 23.33
CA LEU A 269 -1.50 13.05 24.68
C LEU A 269 -2.17 12.15 25.73
N TRP A 270 -3.12 11.27 25.29
CA TRP A 270 -3.83 10.37 26.20
C TRP A 270 -3.23 8.96 26.25
N MET A 271 -2.75 8.44 25.13
CA MET A 271 -2.37 7.03 24.97
C MET A 271 -0.91 6.86 24.55
N GLY A 272 -0.14 7.96 24.48
CA GLY A 272 1.24 7.91 24.00
C GLY A 272 1.30 7.40 22.55
N VAL A 273 2.30 6.57 22.26
CA VAL A 273 2.55 6.01 20.90
C VAL A 273 1.39 5.18 20.39
N ASN A 274 0.64 4.46 21.24
CA ASN A 274 -0.56 3.74 20.85
C ASN A 274 -1.65 4.69 20.33
N GLY A 275 -1.66 5.94 20.80
CA GLY A 275 -2.54 6.99 20.28
C GLY A 275 -2.28 7.30 18.80
N ALA A 276 -1.02 7.34 18.37
CA ALA A 276 -0.66 7.52 16.97
C ALA A 276 -1.12 6.34 16.10
N ALA A 277 -0.90 5.12 16.56
CA ALA A 277 -1.37 3.91 15.86
C ALA A 277 -2.90 3.88 15.71
N LEU A 278 -3.63 4.27 16.76
CA LEU A 278 -5.08 4.37 16.76
C LEU A 278 -5.57 5.50 15.83
N ALA A 279 -4.90 6.66 15.84
CA ALA A 279 -5.20 7.79 14.95
C ALA A 279 -5.09 7.40 13.48
N THR A 280 -4.04 6.66 13.12
CA THR A 280 -3.81 6.13 11.77
C THR A 280 -4.92 5.16 11.36
N PHE A 281 -5.30 4.22 12.24
CA PHE A 281 -6.42 3.31 11.97
C PHE A 281 -7.72 4.09 11.72
N LEU A 282 -8.09 5.02 12.61
CA LEU A 282 -9.34 5.79 12.50
C LEU A 282 -9.37 6.66 11.24
N SER A 283 -8.23 7.21 10.84
CA SER A 283 -8.09 8.03 9.64
C SER A 283 -8.28 7.20 8.37
N TYR A 284 -7.69 6.01 8.30
CA TYR A 284 -7.91 5.11 7.16
C TYR A 284 -9.33 4.53 7.14
N LEU A 285 -9.92 4.27 8.30
CA LEU A 285 -11.33 3.91 8.40
C LEU A 285 -12.23 5.02 7.86
N LEU A 286 -11.97 6.28 8.21
CA LEU A 286 -12.69 7.44 7.67
C LEU A 286 -12.58 7.51 6.14
N ILE A 287 -11.35 7.40 5.59
CA ILE A 287 -11.13 7.39 4.13
C ILE A 287 -11.96 6.27 3.49
N PHE A 288 -11.92 5.07 4.06
CA PHE A 288 -12.67 3.93 3.54
C PHE A 288 -14.19 4.20 3.57
N VAL A 289 -14.74 4.68 4.69
CA VAL A 289 -16.18 4.98 4.82
C VAL A 289 -16.60 6.05 3.82
N MET A 290 -15.85 7.15 3.71
CA MET A 290 -16.14 8.20 2.73
C MET A 290 -16.13 7.64 1.29
N ARG A 291 -15.16 6.80 0.96
CA ARG A 291 -15.09 6.15 -0.35
C ARG A 291 -16.24 5.18 -0.57
N ALA A 292 -16.60 4.38 0.43
CA ALA A 292 -17.72 3.45 0.35
C ALA A 292 -19.06 4.18 0.14
N VAL A 293 -19.27 5.32 0.79
CA VAL A 293 -20.47 6.15 0.59
C VAL A 293 -20.47 6.78 -0.81
N ASN A 294 -19.38 7.42 -1.21
CA ASN A 294 -19.29 8.12 -2.48
C ASN A 294 -19.39 7.17 -3.70
N THR A 295 -18.82 5.97 -3.57
CA THR A 295 -18.82 5.00 -4.68
C THR A 295 -20.17 4.35 -4.92
N ARG A 296 -21.10 4.36 -3.94
CA ARG A 296 -22.49 3.87 -4.14
C ARG A 296 -23.20 4.58 -5.29
N GLY A 297 -22.95 5.87 -5.45
CA GLY A 297 -23.51 6.67 -6.56
C GLY A 297 -22.82 6.45 -7.92
N LEU A 298 -21.63 5.83 -7.94
CA LEU A 298 -20.84 5.62 -9.15
C LEU A 298 -20.91 4.18 -9.67
N LEU A 299 -20.95 3.22 -8.76
CA LEU A 299 -21.03 1.79 -9.03
C LEU A 299 -21.72 1.10 -7.85
N ARG A 300 -22.86 0.44 -8.09
CA ARG A 300 -23.58 -0.28 -7.05
C ARG A 300 -22.85 -1.56 -6.70
N MET A 301 -22.21 -1.59 -5.55
CA MET A 301 -21.51 -2.75 -5.02
C MET A 301 -22.12 -3.21 -3.70
N ASP A 302 -22.07 -4.51 -3.47
CA ASP A 302 -22.38 -5.08 -2.17
C ASP A 302 -21.12 -5.09 -1.31
N TYR A 303 -21.14 -4.33 -0.22
CA TYR A 303 -20.04 -4.22 0.75
C TYR A 303 -20.17 -5.18 1.93
N SER A 304 -21.30 -5.87 2.05
CA SER A 304 -21.64 -6.70 3.22
C SER A 304 -21.29 -5.99 4.54
N PRO A 305 -21.94 -4.86 4.86
CA PRO A 305 -21.52 -3.96 5.94
C PRO A 305 -21.51 -4.63 7.31
N LEU A 306 -22.43 -5.56 7.57
CA LEU A 306 -22.48 -6.32 8.82
C LEU A 306 -21.24 -7.21 8.96
N LYS A 307 -20.86 -7.92 7.89
CA LYS A 307 -19.65 -8.76 7.87
C LYS A 307 -18.39 -7.92 8.13
N LEU A 308 -18.31 -6.73 7.52
CA LEU A 308 -17.22 -5.79 7.71
C LEU A 308 -17.15 -5.30 9.17
N ALA A 309 -18.29 -4.93 9.76
CA ALA A 309 -18.37 -4.49 11.15
C ALA A 309 -17.97 -5.61 12.14
N VAL A 310 -18.43 -6.85 11.93
CA VAL A 310 -18.07 -7.98 12.79
C VAL A 310 -16.58 -8.33 12.68
N ASN A 311 -16.02 -8.37 11.46
CA ASN A 311 -14.58 -8.58 11.27
C ASN A 311 -13.76 -7.49 11.98
N THR A 312 -14.19 -6.24 11.87
CA THR A 312 -13.52 -5.11 12.54
C THR A 312 -13.60 -5.24 14.05
N ALA A 313 -14.76 -5.56 14.59
CA ALA A 313 -14.94 -5.75 16.02
C ALA A 313 -14.05 -6.88 16.57
N LEU A 314 -13.96 -8.01 15.86
CA LEU A 314 -13.07 -9.11 16.22
C LEU A 314 -11.58 -8.69 16.21
N LEU A 315 -11.14 -7.98 15.16
CA LEU A 315 -9.75 -7.50 15.10
C LEU A 315 -9.44 -6.43 16.15
N VAL A 316 -10.36 -5.50 16.41
CA VAL A 316 -10.19 -4.51 17.49
C VAL A 316 -10.08 -5.23 18.84
N THR A 317 -10.94 -6.22 19.09
CA THR A 317 -10.86 -7.04 20.30
C THR A 317 -9.51 -7.75 20.40
N GLU A 318 -9.04 -8.36 19.33
CA GLU A 318 -7.74 -9.02 19.25
C GLU A 318 -6.59 -8.05 19.56
N CYS A 319 -6.60 -6.85 18.96
CA CYS A 319 -5.61 -5.81 19.24
C CYS A 319 -5.60 -5.40 20.72
N VAL A 320 -6.77 -5.16 21.31
CA VAL A 320 -6.89 -4.76 22.72
C VAL A 320 -6.43 -5.87 23.66
N LEU A 321 -6.84 -7.11 23.42
CA LEU A 321 -6.42 -8.26 24.23
C LEU A 321 -4.90 -8.46 24.21
N LEU A 322 -4.30 -8.28 23.05
CA LEU A 322 -2.84 -8.40 22.89
C LEU A 322 -2.10 -7.26 23.60
N ILE A 323 -2.52 -6.01 23.40
CA ILE A 323 -1.86 -4.83 23.97
C ILE A 323 -2.01 -4.78 25.50
N CYS A 324 -3.20 -5.12 26.02
CA CYS A 324 -3.49 -5.13 27.46
C CYS A 324 -2.91 -6.37 28.17
N GLU A 325 -2.28 -7.30 27.45
CA GLU A 325 -1.68 -8.52 28.00
C GLU A 325 -2.64 -9.31 28.90
N VAL A 326 -3.91 -9.41 28.51
CA VAL A 326 -4.95 -10.12 29.27
C VAL A 326 -4.51 -11.57 29.52
N PRO A 327 -4.77 -12.16 30.69
CA PRO A 327 -4.45 -13.56 30.95
C PRO A 327 -4.95 -14.47 29.84
N LEU A 328 -4.10 -15.39 29.37
CA LEU A 328 -4.39 -16.27 28.23
C LEU A 328 -4.64 -15.52 26.90
N TRP A 329 -4.04 -14.33 26.72
CA TRP A 329 -4.21 -13.51 25.50
C TRP A 329 -4.05 -14.33 24.22
N GLY A 330 -3.10 -15.26 24.16
CA GLY A 330 -2.87 -16.11 22.98
C GLY A 330 -4.08 -16.99 22.64
N LEU A 331 -4.81 -17.51 23.64
CA LEU A 331 -6.04 -18.27 23.43
C LEU A 331 -7.16 -17.36 22.90
N TRP A 332 -7.35 -16.20 23.51
CA TRP A 332 -8.38 -15.26 23.09
C TRP A 332 -8.14 -14.68 21.69
N CYS A 333 -6.89 -14.31 21.38
CA CYS A 333 -6.51 -13.88 20.04
C CYS A 333 -6.71 -15.00 19.00
N SER A 334 -6.38 -16.25 19.34
CA SER A 334 -6.64 -17.41 18.46
C SER A 334 -8.14 -17.62 18.21
N LEU A 335 -9.00 -17.41 19.21
CA LEU A 335 -10.46 -17.48 19.04
C LEU A 335 -10.97 -16.35 18.14
N CYS A 336 -10.48 -15.12 18.29
CA CYS A 336 -10.82 -14.00 17.42
C CYS A 336 -10.39 -14.29 15.96
N ALA A 337 -9.16 -14.75 15.77
CA ALA A 337 -8.64 -15.11 14.45
C ALA A 337 -9.44 -16.27 13.81
N ALA A 338 -9.82 -17.29 14.60
CA ALA A 338 -10.70 -18.35 14.13
C ALA A 338 -12.09 -17.84 13.74
N GLY A 339 -12.64 -16.89 14.50
CA GLY A 339 -13.90 -16.20 14.16
C GLY A 339 -13.81 -15.45 12.83
N VAL A 340 -12.73 -14.67 12.61
CA VAL A 340 -12.46 -13.98 11.35
C VAL A 340 -12.34 -14.99 10.20
N LEU A 341 -11.62 -16.09 10.41
CA LEU A 341 -11.47 -17.15 9.41
C LEU A 341 -12.83 -17.78 9.05
N ALA A 342 -13.63 -18.14 10.05
CA ALA A 342 -14.94 -18.76 9.85
C ALA A 342 -15.90 -17.85 9.06
N LEU A 343 -15.95 -16.55 9.38
CA LEU A 343 -16.76 -15.57 8.66
C LEU A 343 -16.38 -15.40 7.19
N ASN A 344 -15.10 -15.57 6.86
CA ASN A 344 -14.58 -15.33 5.52
C ASN A 344 -14.33 -16.62 4.72
N PHE A 345 -14.44 -17.80 5.37
CA PHE A 345 -14.15 -19.10 4.77
C PHE A 345 -15.01 -19.40 3.54
N GLY A 346 -16.30 -19.03 3.58
CA GLY A 346 -17.25 -19.30 2.48
C GLY A 346 -16.82 -18.63 1.17
N ASP A 347 -16.35 -17.37 1.22
CA ASP A 347 -15.92 -16.64 0.03
C ASP A 347 -14.62 -17.22 -0.55
N LEU A 348 -13.68 -17.58 0.32
CA LEU A 348 -12.41 -18.20 -0.09
C LEU A 348 -12.62 -19.59 -0.67
N TYR A 349 -13.46 -20.41 -0.05
CA TYR A 349 -13.79 -21.74 -0.54
C TYR A 349 -14.48 -21.69 -1.90
N GLY A 350 -15.43 -20.75 -2.06
CA GLY A 350 -16.11 -20.50 -3.35
C GLY A 350 -15.13 -20.15 -4.47
N MET A 351 -14.14 -19.29 -4.18
CA MET A 351 -13.07 -18.93 -5.11
C MET A 351 -12.18 -20.15 -5.46
N ALA A 352 -11.70 -20.86 -4.44
CA ALA A 352 -10.84 -22.04 -4.64
C ALA A 352 -11.52 -23.09 -5.52
N ARG A 353 -12.81 -23.38 -5.27
CA ARG A 353 -13.61 -24.31 -6.07
C ARG A 353 -13.77 -23.87 -7.53
N GLN A 354 -13.93 -22.56 -7.79
CA GLN A 354 -14.02 -22.03 -9.16
C GLN A 354 -12.69 -22.16 -9.91
N LEU A 355 -11.55 -21.87 -9.25
CA LEU A 355 -10.22 -22.02 -9.84
C LEU A 355 -9.91 -23.47 -10.20
N LEU A 356 -10.25 -24.41 -9.32
CA LEU A 356 -10.07 -25.86 -9.58
C LEU A 356 -10.94 -26.35 -10.74
N ARG A 357 -12.16 -25.83 -10.89
CA ARG A 357 -13.04 -26.16 -12.03
C ARG A 357 -12.52 -25.61 -13.36
N ARG A 358 -11.93 -24.40 -13.37
CA ARG A 358 -11.32 -23.82 -14.58
C ARG A 358 -10.05 -24.56 -15.04
N ARG A 359 -9.30 -25.16 -14.12
CA ARG A 359 -8.08 -25.91 -14.41
C ARG A 359 -8.38 -27.32 -14.98
N ARG A 360 -9.61 -27.82 -14.81
CA ARG A 360 -10.08 -29.13 -15.32
C ARG A 360 -10.79 -29.04 -16.67
N ARG A 361 -11.00 -27.85 -17.18
CA ARG A 361 -11.46 -27.57 -18.55
C ARG A 361 -10.32 -27.04 -19.40
#